data_0109d2f2a64d8959c2a3e48b29b32174
#
_entry.id   0109d2f2a64d8959c2a3e48b29b32174
#
_cell.length_a   1.000
_cell.length_b   1.000
_cell.length_c   1.000
_cell.angle_alpha   90.00
_cell.angle_beta   90.00
_cell.angle_gamma   90.00
#
_symmetry.space_group_name_H-M   'P 1'
#
loop_
_entity.id
_entity.type
_entity.pdbx_description
1 polymer ?
#
loop_
_entity_poly.entity_id
_entity_poly.type
_entity_poly.pdbx_seq_one_letter_code
_entity_poly.pdbx_strand_id
1 'polypeptide(L)'
;KFNAATALLGIPGIAVEVPISKKFTFQLESSMSFWNSITTNKYNKRPYVFNQIFPEVRYFVKDLNEGLYVGTHFGYGMFKLSKNSFYALTNKYQYGYIFFAGLTFGYQWKLKERWMLDAYFGGGYSKATYEGLEKYSGIRYDLENLINFSAQWIPYKGGLMIGYRF
;
A
#
# COMPACT_ATOMS: atom_id res chain seq x y z
N LYS A 1 9.89 -11.83 -1.48
CA LYS A 1 9.27 -11.29 -2.72
C LYS A 1 9.54 -9.81 -2.86
N PHE A 2 9.59 -9.32 -4.08
CA PHE A 2 9.77 -7.91 -4.43
C PHE A 2 8.70 -7.48 -5.45
N ASN A 3 8.01 -6.38 -5.21
CA ASN A 3 6.96 -5.88 -6.10
C ASN A 3 7.59 -5.07 -7.25
N ALA A 4 7.76 -5.73 -8.39
CA ALA A 4 8.37 -5.13 -9.56
C ALA A 4 7.48 -4.04 -10.19
N ALA A 5 6.17 -4.25 -10.22
CA ALA A 5 5.24 -3.30 -10.83
C ALA A 5 5.22 -1.96 -10.08
N THR A 6 5.13 -1.97 -8.76
CA THR A 6 5.12 -0.73 -7.97
C THR A 6 6.51 -0.09 -7.88
N ALA A 7 7.58 -0.89 -7.95
CA ALA A 7 8.94 -0.37 -7.97
C ALA A 7 9.24 0.47 -9.22
N LEU A 8 8.69 0.11 -10.38
CA LEU A 8 8.77 0.92 -11.60
C LEU A 8 8.12 2.30 -11.44
N LEU A 9 7.15 2.41 -10.53
CA LEU A 9 6.52 3.67 -10.17
C LEU A 9 7.24 4.40 -9.02
N GLY A 10 8.44 3.92 -8.62
CA GLY A 10 9.19 4.48 -7.50
C GLY A 10 8.58 4.19 -6.13
N ILE A 11 7.78 3.13 -6.03
CA ILE A 11 7.14 2.64 -4.80
C ILE A 11 7.65 1.22 -4.53
N PRO A 12 8.86 1.05 -3.96
CA PRO A 12 9.36 -0.27 -3.64
C PRO A 12 8.46 -0.98 -2.64
N GLY A 13 8.21 -2.26 -2.90
CA GLY A 13 7.46 -3.16 -2.02
C GLY A 13 8.20 -4.47 -1.87
N ILE A 14 8.27 -4.96 -0.64
CA ILE A 14 8.86 -6.25 -0.30
C ILE A 14 7.89 -7.09 0.51
N ALA A 15 7.98 -8.40 0.38
CA ALA A 15 7.19 -9.32 1.21
C ALA A 15 7.96 -10.58 1.56
N VAL A 16 7.68 -11.06 2.76
CA VAL A 16 8.09 -12.40 3.22
C VAL A 16 6.84 -13.25 3.35
N GLU A 17 6.87 -14.45 2.78
CA GLU A 17 5.78 -15.42 2.86
C GLU A 17 6.29 -16.73 3.43
N VAL A 18 5.57 -17.25 4.42
CA VAL A 18 5.89 -18.51 5.09
C VAL A 18 4.68 -19.45 5.07
N PRO A 19 4.88 -20.75 4.83
CA PRO A 19 3.80 -21.73 4.90
C PRO A 19 3.34 -21.92 6.36
N ILE A 20 2.01 -21.92 6.57
CA ILE A 20 1.40 -22.26 7.86
C ILE A 20 0.88 -23.71 7.84
N SER A 21 0.33 -24.12 6.70
CA SER A 21 -0.21 -25.46 6.50
C SER A 21 -0.12 -25.87 5.03
N LYS A 22 -0.70 -27.02 4.67
CA LYS A 22 -0.70 -27.54 3.30
C LYS A 22 -1.36 -26.62 2.26
N LYS A 23 -2.23 -25.70 2.69
CA LYS A 23 -2.96 -24.78 1.81
C LYS A 23 -2.93 -23.32 2.26
N PHE A 24 -2.34 -23.05 3.42
CA PHE A 24 -2.30 -21.70 3.97
C PHE A 24 -0.88 -21.18 4.08
N THR A 25 -0.70 -19.90 3.73
CA THR A 25 0.52 -19.16 3.99
C THR A 25 0.21 -17.89 4.80
N PHE A 26 1.21 -17.41 5.50
CA PHE A 26 1.21 -16.07 6.06
C PHE A 26 2.20 -15.22 5.27
N GLN A 27 1.76 -14.06 4.81
CA GLN A 27 2.62 -13.08 4.16
C GLN A 27 2.63 -11.79 4.95
N LEU A 28 3.82 -11.22 5.11
CA LEU A 28 4.01 -9.87 5.60
C LEU A 28 4.58 -9.03 4.45
N GLU A 29 3.80 -8.07 3.98
CA GLU A 29 4.17 -7.15 2.91
C GLU A 29 4.39 -5.75 3.46
N SER A 30 5.43 -5.06 3.01
CA SER A 30 5.66 -3.65 3.29
C SER A 30 5.92 -2.91 1.98
N SER A 31 5.33 -1.74 1.84
CA SER A 31 5.59 -0.84 0.72
C SER A 31 5.73 0.60 1.19
N MET A 32 6.53 1.38 0.48
CA MET A 32 6.83 2.75 0.86
C MET A 32 7.06 3.65 -0.34
N SER A 33 6.74 4.92 -0.17
CA SER A 33 7.05 5.97 -1.14
C SER A 33 7.80 7.10 -0.45
N PHE A 34 8.87 7.57 -1.09
CA PHE A 34 9.71 8.67 -0.61
C PHE A 34 9.57 9.94 -1.46
N TRP A 35 8.55 10.05 -2.25
CA TRP A 35 8.37 11.15 -3.17
C TRP A 35 7.95 12.43 -2.43
N ASN A 36 8.92 13.28 -2.11
CA ASN A 36 8.65 14.58 -1.49
C ASN A 36 8.05 15.60 -2.47
N SER A 37 8.18 15.35 -3.76
CA SER A 37 7.60 16.19 -4.80
C SER A 37 7.38 15.38 -6.07
N ILE A 38 6.15 15.29 -6.52
CA ILE A 38 5.78 14.67 -7.80
C ILE A 38 5.94 15.65 -8.95
N THR A 39 6.08 16.95 -8.67
CA THR A 39 6.19 17.99 -9.70
C THR A 39 7.62 18.49 -9.81
N THR A 40 8.07 18.70 -11.06
CA THR A 40 9.37 19.31 -11.38
C THR A 40 9.43 20.80 -11.05
N ASN A 41 8.30 21.43 -10.74
CA ASN A 41 8.25 22.85 -10.43
C ASN A 41 8.69 23.10 -8.98
N LYS A 42 9.74 23.92 -8.81
CA LYS A 42 10.36 24.28 -7.54
C LYS A 42 9.36 24.86 -6.50
N TYR A 43 8.28 25.46 -6.96
CA TYR A 43 7.27 26.11 -6.12
C TYR A 43 6.09 25.18 -5.74
N ASN A 44 5.94 24.05 -6.41
CA ASN A 44 4.80 23.14 -6.27
C ASN A 44 5.22 21.75 -5.78
N LYS A 45 5.86 21.70 -4.64
CA LYS A 45 6.18 20.42 -4.00
C LYS A 45 4.89 19.73 -3.56
N ARG A 46 4.61 18.55 -4.10
CA ARG A 46 3.48 17.70 -3.73
C ARG A 46 4.00 16.45 -3.06
N PRO A 47 4.04 16.39 -1.74
CA PRO A 47 4.48 15.17 -1.07
C PRO A 47 3.54 14.02 -1.38
N TYR A 48 4.13 12.88 -1.72
CA TYR A 48 3.48 11.60 -1.86
C TYR A 48 4.34 10.58 -1.11
N VAL A 49 4.36 10.74 0.21
CA VAL A 49 5.17 9.93 1.12
C VAL A 49 4.24 9.06 1.92
N PHE A 50 4.47 7.76 1.90
CA PHE A 50 3.77 6.83 2.77
C PHE A 50 4.65 5.62 3.08
N ASN A 51 4.31 4.97 4.17
CA ASN A 51 4.82 3.68 4.57
C ASN A 51 3.62 2.85 5.03
N GLN A 52 3.51 1.63 4.56
CA GLN A 52 2.42 0.74 4.92
C GLN A 52 2.89 -0.70 5.04
N ILE A 53 2.24 -1.44 5.93
CA ILE A 53 2.51 -2.84 6.22
C ILE A 53 1.19 -3.62 6.20
N PHE A 54 1.23 -4.82 5.61
CA PHE A 54 0.07 -5.71 5.47
C PHE A 54 0.43 -7.13 5.90
N PRO A 55 0.07 -7.55 7.10
CA PRO A 55 -0.07 -8.97 7.42
C PRO A 55 -1.27 -9.56 6.69
N GLU A 56 -1.07 -10.70 6.05
CA GLU A 56 -2.06 -11.37 5.22
C GLU A 56 -1.98 -12.90 5.40
N VAL A 57 -3.13 -13.52 5.53
CA VAL A 57 -3.27 -14.97 5.46
C VAL A 57 -3.87 -15.34 4.11
N ARG A 58 -3.22 -16.24 3.37
CA ARG A 58 -3.59 -16.68 2.01
C ARG A 58 -4.02 -18.13 2.02
N TYR A 59 -5.10 -18.42 1.33
CA TYR A 59 -5.59 -19.77 1.05
C TYR A 59 -5.39 -20.09 -0.43
N PHE A 60 -4.64 -21.15 -0.73
CA PHE A 60 -4.41 -21.67 -2.07
C PHE A 60 -5.42 -22.73 -2.45
N VAL A 61 -6.05 -22.58 -3.61
CA VAL A 61 -7.10 -23.49 -4.07
C VAL A 61 -6.54 -24.85 -4.42
N LYS A 62 -5.42 -24.89 -5.15
CA LYS A 62 -4.74 -26.11 -5.59
C LYS A 62 -3.61 -26.51 -4.65
N ASP A 63 -2.42 -26.09 -5.00
CA ASP A 63 -1.18 -26.44 -4.31
C ASP A 63 -0.60 -25.22 -3.61
N LEU A 64 0.13 -25.45 -2.54
CA LEU A 64 0.74 -24.39 -1.77
C LEU A 64 1.73 -23.60 -2.62
N ASN A 65 1.57 -22.30 -2.63
CA ASN A 65 2.38 -21.36 -3.41
C ASN A 65 2.30 -21.56 -4.94
N GLU A 66 1.20 -22.11 -5.45
CA GLU A 66 0.96 -22.29 -6.88
C GLU A 66 -0.54 -22.16 -7.20
N GLY A 67 -0.87 -21.39 -8.24
CA GLY A 67 -2.23 -21.21 -8.71
C GLY A 67 -2.98 -20.08 -8.01
N LEU A 68 -4.29 -20.15 -8.09
CA LEU A 68 -5.21 -19.17 -7.50
C LEU A 68 -5.18 -19.22 -5.98
N TYR A 69 -5.22 -18.03 -5.38
CA TYR A 69 -5.42 -17.89 -3.95
C TYR A 69 -6.35 -16.72 -3.59
N VAL A 70 -6.91 -16.81 -2.41
CA VAL A 70 -7.65 -15.73 -1.75
C VAL A 70 -6.95 -15.43 -0.43
N GLY A 71 -6.73 -14.16 -0.16
CA GLY A 71 -6.13 -13.69 1.09
C GLY A 71 -7.08 -12.79 1.87
N THR A 72 -6.95 -12.82 3.18
CA THR A 72 -7.50 -11.79 4.06
C THR A 72 -6.36 -11.05 4.72
N HIS A 73 -6.46 -9.73 4.75
CA HIS A 73 -5.40 -8.90 5.28
C HIS A 73 -5.92 -7.78 6.17
N PHE A 74 -5.08 -7.38 7.10
CA PHE A 74 -5.14 -6.10 7.76
C PHE A 74 -3.98 -5.24 7.27
N GLY A 75 -4.07 -3.93 7.46
CA GLY A 75 -2.99 -3.04 7.11
C GLY A 75 -2.95 -1.83 8.02
N TYR A 76 -1.75 -1.31 8.17
CA TYR A 76 -1.49 -0.04 8.83
C TYR A 76 -0.52 0.77 7.98
N GLY A 77 -0.78 2.06 7.88
CA GLY A 77 0.10 2.96 7.15
C GLY A 77 0.16 4.35 7.76
N MET A 78 1.28 5.00 7.53
CA MET A 78 1.48 6.42 7.80
C MET A 78 1.65 7.13 6.46
N PHE A 79 1.09 8.33 6.34
CA PHE A 79 1.16 9.07 5.08
C PHE A 79 1.33 10.57 5.28
N LYS A 80 1.96 11.17 4.27
CA LYS A 80 2.02 12.62 4.06
C LYS A 80 1.70 12.87 2.60
N LEU A 81 0.47 13.28 2.31
CA LEU A 81 -0.05 13.42 0.97
C LEU A 81 -0.49 14.87 0.71
N SER A 82 -0.16 15.38 -0.46
CA SER A 82 -0.69 16.65 -0.92
C SER A 82 -2.19 16.55 -1.14
N LYS A 83 -2.97 17.50 -0.61
CA LYS A 83 -4.38 17.61 -0.94
C LYS A 83 -4.48 18.05 -2.41
N ASN A 84 -4.92 17.14 -3.27
CA ASN A 84 -5.03 17.41 -4.69
C ASN A 84 -6.38 18.04 -5.01
N SER A 85 -6.34 19.27 -5.55
CA SER A 85 -7.44 19.78 -6.36
C SER A 85 -6.96 19.82 -7.80
N PHE A 86 -7.73 19.26 -8.72
CA PHE A 86 -7.41 19.28 -10.15
C PHE A 86 -7.24 20.71 -10.69
N TYR A 87 -7.82 21.70 -10.02
CA TYR A 87 -7.91 23.11 -10.46
C TYR A 87 -7.16 24.10 -9.58
N ALA A 88 -6.63 23.71 -8.42
CA ALA A 88 -5.93 24.61 -7.54
C ALA A 88 -4.64 24.00 -6.98
N LEU A 89 -3.54 24.71 -7.17
CA LEU A 89 -2.27 24.42 -6.51
C LEU A 89 -2.42 24.77 -5.03
N THR A 90 -2.73 23.77 -4.22
CA THR A 90 -2.90 23.99 -2.79
C THR A 90 -1.57 23.79 -2.07
N ASN A 91 -1.14 24.77 -1.29
CA ASN A 91 -0.01 24.68 -0.37
C ASN A 91 -0.34 23.81 0.87
N LYS A 92 -1.31 22.90 0.74
CA LYS A 92 -1.87 22.11 1.82
C LYS A 92 -1.50 20.65 1.64
N TYR A 93 -1.17 19.98 2.73
CA TYR A 93 -0.96 18.55 2.77
C TYR A 93 -1.68 17.94 3.96
N GLN A 94 -1.94 16.65 3.86
CA GLN A 94 -2.51 15.84 4.93
C GLN A 94 -1.43 14.92 5.46
N TYR A 95 -1.33 14.84 6.77
CA TYR A 95 -0.46 13.93 7.49
C TYR A 95 -1.29 13.11 8.46
N GLY A 96 -1.07 11.81 8.47
CA GLY A 96 -1.83 10.94 9.34
C GLY A 96 -1.49 9.47 9.18
N TYR A 97 -2.38 8.65 9.69
CA TYR A 97 -2.30 7.21 9.61
C TYR A 97 -3.59 6.61 9.08
N ILE A 98 -3.48 5.42 8.53
CA ILE A 98 -4.58 4.71 7.88
C ILE A 98 -4.56 3.25 8.27
N PHE A 99 -5.73 2.71 8.57
CA PHE A 99 -5.96 1.29 8.78
C PHE A 99 -6.71 0.72 7.58
N PHE A 100 -6.38 -0.52 7.26
CA PHE A 100 -7.00 -1.28 6.19
C PHE A 100 -7.48 -2.63 6.71
N ALA A 101 -8.60 -3.11 6.16
CA ALA A 101 -9.07 -4.47 6.33
C ALA A 101 -9.76 -4.93 5.03
N GLY A 102 -9.35 -6.07 4.49
CA GLY A 102 -9.88 -6.47 3.20
C GLY A 102 -9.45 -7.83 2.71
N LEU A 103 -9.71 -8.05 1.43
CA LEU A 103 -9.44 -9.28 0.72
C LEU A 103 -8.46 -9.03 -0.42
N THR A 104 -7.66 -10.05 -0.70
CA THR A 104 -6.73 -10.13 -1.84
C THR A 104 -7.10 -11.34 -2.68
N PHE A 105 -7.07 -11.17 -3.98
CA PHE A 105 -7.16 -12.23 -4.96
C PHE A 105 -5.88 -12.22 -5.77
N GLY A 106 -5.33 -13.40 -6.02
CA GLY A 106 -4.10 -13.47 -6.77
C GLY A 106 -3.83 -14.84 -7.38
N TYR A 107 -2.81 -14.87 -8.20
CA TYR A 107 -2.32 -16.06 -8.84
C TYR A 107 -0.80 -16.12 -8.76
N GLN A 108 -0.28 -17.24 -8.25
CA GLN A 108 1.16 -17.50 -8.23
C GLN A 108 1.55 -18.52 -9.30
N TRP A 109 2.55 -18.14 -10.12
CA TRP A 109 3.21 -19.01 -11.07
C TRP A 109 4.56 -19.46 -10.54
N LYS A 110 4.81 -20.74 -10.59
CA LYS A 110 6.14 -21.29 -10.41
C LYS A 110 6.90 -21.14 -11.74
N LEU A 111 7.91 -20.29 -11.80
CA LEU A 111 8.69 -20.04 -13.02
C LEU A 111 9.81 -21.08 -13.19
N LYS A 112 10.53 -21.37 -12.11
CA LYS A 112 11.61 -22.36 -11.99
C LYS A 112 11.59 -22.92 -10.59
N GLU A 113 12.51 -23.83 -10.26
CA GLU A 113 12.55 -24.50 -8.96
C GLU A 113 12.45 -23.54 -7.76
N ARG A 114 13.09 -22.38 -7.84
CA ARG A 114 13.17 -21.40 -6.75
C ARG A 114 12.53 -20.04 -7.06
N TRP A 115 12.16 -19.77 -8.31
CA TRP A 115 11.58 -18.50 -8.72
C TRP A 115 10.07 -18.59 -8.89
N MET A 116 9.38 -17.57 -8.44
CA MET A 116 7.93 -17.45 -8.59
C MET A 116 7.55 -16.04 -9.05
N LEU A 117 6.42 -15.97 -9.73
CA LEU A 117 5.72 -14.74 -10.08
C LEU A 117 4.38 -14.72 -9.36
N ASP A 118 4.01 -13.60 -8.77
CA ASP A 118 2.78 -13.43 -7.97
C ASP A 118 2.07 -12.17 -8.44
N ALA A 119 0.96 -12.34 -9.17
CA ALA A 119 0.10 -11.24 -9.54
C ALA A 119 -1.10 -11.19 -8.60
N TYR A 120 -1.39 -10.02 -8.04
CA TYR A 120 -2.44 -9.87 -7.07
C TYR A 120 -3.13 -8.51 -7.15
N PHE A 121 -4.36 -8.51 -6.68
CA PHE A 121 -5.18 -7.33 -6.53
C PHE A 121 -6.02 -7.46 -5.26
N GLY A 122 -6.14 -6.39 -4.50
CA GLY A 122 -6.87 -6.39 -3.25
C GLY A 122 -7.45 -5.04 -2.89
N GLY A 123 -8.41 -5.08 -2.00
CA GLY A 123 -9.09 -3.90 -1.51
C GLY A 123 -10.03 -4.25 -0.37
N GLY A 124 -10.71 -3.24 0.12
CA GLY A 124 -11.64 -3.37 1.25
C GLY A 124 -11.88 -2.05 1.94
N TYR A 125 -12.15 -2.12 3.20
CA TYR A 125 -12.39 -0.97 4.05
C TYR A 125 -11.08 -0.30 4.45
N SER A 126 -11.03 1.02 4.32
CA SER A 126 -9.94 1.86 4.81
C SER A 126 -10.49 2.94 5.74
N LYS A 127 -9.79 3.20 6.85
CA LYS A 127 -10.09 4.27 7.79
C LYS A 127 -8.84 5.09 8.07
N ALA A 128 -8.85 6.33 7.60
CA ALA A 128 -7.76 7.27 7.81
C ALA A 128 -8.12 8.28 8.90
N THR A 129 -7.11 8.62 9.69
CA THR A 129 -7.14 9.69 10.67
C THR A 129 -6.00 10.64 10.32
N TYR A 130 -6.30 11.92 10.14
CA TYR A 130 -5.32 12.87 9.63
C TYR A 130 -5.55 14.31 10.08
N GLU A 131 -4.50 15.09 9.98
CA GLU A 131 -4.48 16.53 10.15
C GLU A 131 -4.11 17.21 8.84
N GLY A 132 -4.72 18.35 8.58
CA GLY A 132 -4.40 19.19 7.46
C GLY A 132 -3.45 20.32 7.84
N LEU A 133 -2.30 20.39 7.18
CA LEU A 133 -1.24 21.34 7.49
C LEU A 133 -0.88 22.17 6.25
N GLU A 134 -0.50 23.42 6.48
CA GLU A 134 0.08 24.27 5.45
C GLU A 134 1.56 23.94 5.25
N LYS A 135 2.00 23.95 4.01
CA LYS A 135 3.30 23.45 3.60
C LYS A 135 4.48 24.29 4.06
N TYR A 136 4.30 25.60 4.11
CA TYR A 136 5.37 26.54 4.44
C TYR A 136 5.39 26.94 5.91
N SER A 137 4.23 27.12 6.50
CA SER A 137 4.09 27.54 7.91
C SER A 137 4.06 26.35 8.87
N GLY A 138 3.68 25.16 8.38
CA GLY A 138 3.39 24.02 9.25
C GLY A 138 2.15 24.21 10.12
N ILE A 139 1.41 25.31 9.92
CA ILE A 139 0.22 25.64 10.69
C ILE A 139 -0.94 24.75 10.20
N ARG A 140 -1.71 24.29 11.16
CA ARG A 140 -2.91 23.52 10.90
C ARG A 140 -4.00 24.44 10.34
N TYR A 141 -4.59 24.05 9.19
CA TYR A 141 -5.65 24.83 8.51
C TYR A 141 -7.07 24.33 8.79
N ASP A 142 -7.22 23.17 9.40
CA ASP A 142 -8.49 22.49 9.67
C ASP A 142 -8.85 22.54 11.17
N LEU A 143 -8.92 23.74 11.70
CA LEU A 143 -9.11 24.00 13.14
C LEU A 143 -10.52 23.65 13.64
N GLU A 144 -11.48 23.36 12.75
CA GLU A 144 -12.86 23.03 13.14
C GLU A 144 -12.99 21.70 13.87
N ASN A 145 -12.10 20.74 13.57
CA ASN A 145 -12.08 19.43 14.22
C ASN A 145 -10.69 19.12 14.77
N LEU A 146 -10.63 18.58 15.98
CA LEU A 146 -9.37 18.12 16.57
C LEU A 146 -8.66 17.07 15.71
N ILE A 147 -9.43 16.22 15.02
CA ILE A 147 -8.93 15.15 14.17
C ILE A 147 -9.94 14.92 13.05
N ASN A 148 -9.47 14.79 11.79
CA ASN A 148 -10.31 14.44 10.65
C ASN A 148 -10.30 12.92 10.41
N PHE A 149 -11.44 12.41 9.97
CA PHE A 149 -11.63 10.99 9.63
C PHE A 149 -12.09 10.85 8.18
N SER A 150 -11.60 9.82 7.53
CA SER A 150 -12.13 9.35 6.24
C SER A 150 -12.29 7.84 6.29
N ALA A 151 -13.43 7.34 5.86
CA ALA A 151 -13.70 5.90 5.79
C ALA A 151 -14.27 5.56 4.42
N GLN A 152 -13.64 4.62 3.71
CA GLN A 152 -13.97 4.31 2.32
C GLN A 152 -13.76 2.83 2.01
N TRP A 153 -14.53 2.33 1.04
CA TRP A 153 -14.27 1.04 0.40
C TRP A 153 -13.55 1.29 -0.91
N ILE A 154 -12.30 0.92 -0.99
CA ILE A 154 -11.46 1.20 -2.16
C ILE A 154 -10.52 0.02 -2.47
N PRO A 155 -10.08 -0.13 -3.72
CA PRO A 155 -8.91 -0.91 -4.04
C PRO A 155 -7.66 -0.14 -3.61
N TYR A 156 -6.76 -0.78 -2.89
CA TYR A 156 -5.55 -0.13 -2.37
C TYR A 156 -4.30 -1.02 -2.43
N LYS A 157 -4.47 -2.26 -2.83
CA LYS A 157 -3.40 -3.25 -2.85
C LYS A 157 -3.34 -3.93 -4.21
N GLY A 158 -2.15 -4.06 -4.77
CA GLY A 158 -1.98 -4.75 -6.04
C GLY A 158 -0.55 -4.69 -6.54
N GLY A 159 -0.23 -5.61 -7.42
CA GLY A 159 1.11 -5.65 -8.00
C GLY A 159 1.45 -6.94 -8.71
N LEU A 160 2.69 -6.95 -9.16
CA LEU A 160 3.35 -8.09 -9.74
C LEU A 160 4.66 -8.31 -8.98
N MET A 161 4.69 -9.33 -8.14
CA MET A 161 5.86 -9.65 -7.34
C MET A 161 6.69 -10.77 -7.97
N ILE A 162 8.00 -10.58 -7.93
CA ILE A 162 8.97 -11.65 -8.18
C ILE A 162 9.44 -12.16 -6.82
N GLY A 163 9.35 -13.47 -6.63
CA GLY A 163 9.75 -14.13 -5.38
C GLY A 163 10.83 -15.16 -5.60
N TYR A 164 11.64 -15.34 -4.58
CA TYR A 164 12.63 -16.41 -4.48
C TYR A 164 12.33 -17.28 -3.28
N ARG A 165 12.38 -18.60 -3.46
CA ARG A 165 12.17 -19.60 -2.41
C ARG A 165 13.53 -20.13 -1.94
N PHE A 166 13.75 -20.08 -0.66
CA PHE A 166 14.94 -20.62 0.01
C PHE A 166 14.78 -22.11 0.28
#